data_bf4e83d40a3ae88e0ffcafb9d78a8d34
#
_entry.id   bf4e83d40a3ae88e0ffcafb9d78a8d34
#
_cell.length_a   1.000
_cell.length_b   1.000
_cell.length_c   1.000
_cell.angle_alpha   90.00
_cell.angle_beta   90.00
_cell.angle_gamma   90.00
#
_symmetry.space_group_name_H-M   'P 1'
#
loop_
_entity.id
_entity.type
_entity.pdbx_description
1 polymer ?
#
loop_
_entity_poly.entity_id
_entity_poly.type
_entity_poly.pdbx_seq_one_letter_code
_entity_poly.pdbx_strand_id
1 'polypeptide(L)'
;MYELEQIGKQSYYINCPAKIGIYRRNDKDVYLIDSGNDKEAGKKVLKLAAQNNWEIKAIINTHSNADHIGGNHYLQQQTDCPVFANGIEIAFTNYPILEPSFLYGGYPCKELRTKFLLAKESRAWDIAHNDFPHELEIIPLPGHFFDMIGVRTPDNTVFLADCISSENTLNKYQVSFIYNVAQYLETLDFVEKIEATRFVPSHAEMTADIKGLVAVNRNKIYEIADTLLEICSTPQNSENILQMLFDKYELS
;
A
#
# COMPACT_ATOMS: atom_id res chain seq x y z
N MET A 1 -15.48 2.65 7.48
CA MET A 1 -15.84 1.81 8.63
C MET A 1 -14.58 1.06 9.00
N TYR A 2 -14.30 0.76 10.27
CA TYR A 2 -13.11 0.02 10.72
C TYR A 2 -13.60 -1.28 11.34
N GLU A 3 -13.77 -2.30 10.52
CA GLU A 3 -14.26 -3.61 10.94
C GLU A 3 -13.12 -4.62 10.88
N LEU A 4 -12.99 -5.43 11.92
CA LEU A 4 -12.02 -6.52 11.98
C LEU A 4 -12.61 -7.76 11.33
N GLU A 5 -11.93 -8.30 10.32
CA GLU A 5 -12.32 -9.50 9.61
C GLU A 5 -11.25 -10.58 9.75
N GLN A 6 -11.66 -11.78 10.17
CA GLN A 6 -10.79 -12.96 10.20
C GLN A 6 -10.81 -13.65 8.84
N ILE A 7 -9.64 -13.93 8.28
CA ILE A 7 -9.49 -14.51 6.93
C ILE A 7 -8.69 -15.81 6.90
N GLY A 8 -7.98 -16.09 7.95
CA GLY A 8 -7.21 -17.31 8.14
C GLY A 8 -7.25 -17.77 9.59
N LYS A 9 -6.41 -18.74 9.96
CA LYS A 9 -6.31 -19.18 11.35
C LYS A 9 -5.74 -18.10 12.27
N GLN A 10 -4.77 -17.35 11.74
CA GLN A 10 -4.01 -16.32 12.46
C GLN A 10 -3.99 -15.00 11.72
N SER A 11 -4.56 -14.92 10.51
CA SER A 11 -4.59 -13.73 9.67
C SER A 11 -5.94 -13.05 9.73
N TYR A 12 -5.89 -11.71 9.87
CA TYR A 12 -7.03 -10.81 9.91
C TYR A 12 -6.71 -9.57 9.09
N TYR A 13 -7.71 -8.79 8.74
CA TYR A 13 -7.50 -7.41 8.30
C TYR A 13 -8.56 -6.49 8.92
N ILE A 14 -8.22 -5.22 9.02
CA ILE A 14 -9.17 -4.15 9.32
C ILE A 14 -9.67 -3.59 8.00
N ASN A 15 -10.96 -3.69 7.75
CA ASN A 15 -11.61 -3.14 6.57
C ASN A 15 -11.72 -1.61 6.72
N CYS A 16 -10.88 -0.89 5.99
CA CYS A 16 -10.77 0.56 5.98
C CYS A 16 -10.23 1.01 4.60
N PRO A 17 -10.15 2.33 4.29
CA PRO A 17 -9.80 2.79 2.94
C PRO A 17 -8.54 2.18 2.34
N ALA A 18 -7.45 2.08 3.10
CA ALA A 18 -6.31 1.23 2.82
C ALA A 18 -6.30 0.13 3.89
N LYS A 19 -6.55 -1.14 3.51
CA LYS A 19 -6.69 -2.23 4.48
C LYS A 19 -5.43 -2.40 5.31
N ILE A 20 -5.61 -2.61 6.61
CA ILE A 20 -4.51 -2.89 7.55
C ILE A 20 -4.54 -4.38 7.87
N GLY A 21 -3.48 -5.10 7.51
CA GLY A 21 -3.34 -6.50 7.83
C GLY A 21 -2.97 -6.72 9.30
N ILE A 22 -3.36 -7.87 9.84
CA ILE A 22 -2.96 -8.32 11.18
C ILE A 22 -2.59 -9.80 11.11
N TYR A 23 -1.39 -10.12 11.57
CA TYR A 23 -1.00 -11.49 11.85
C TYR A 23 -0.95 -11.71 13.36
N ARG A 24 -1.74 -12.67 13.85
CA ARG A 24 -1.76 -13.06 15.27
C ARG A 24 -0.74 -14.17 15.50
N ARG A 25 0.41 -13.80 16.07
CA ARG A 25 1.51 -14.71 16.37
C ARG A 25 1.12 -15.77 17.41
N ASN A 26 0.41 -15.33 18.45
CA ASN A 26 -0.10 -16.17 19.54
C ASN A 26 -1.40 -15.54 20.10
N ASP A 27 -1.90 -16.01 21.23
CA ASP A 27 -3.15 -15.50 21.81
C ASP A 27 -3.13 -14.02 22.19
N LYS A 28 -1.93 -13.43 22.33
CA LYS A 28 -1.75 -12.06 22.81
C LYS A 28 -1.02 -11.18 21.81
N ASP A 29 0.04 -11.69 21.17
CA ASP A 29 0.94 -10.90 20.34
C ASP A 29 0.46 -10.84 18.89
N VAL A 30 0.43 -9.63 18.33
CA VAL A 30 0.08 -9.39 16.93
C VAL A 30 1.12 -8.51 16.23
N TYR A 31 1.28 -8.73 14.93
CA TYR A 31 1.99 -7.85 14.03
C TYR A 31 1.01 -7.18 13.09
N LEU A 32 1.21 -5.90 12.85
CA LEU A 32 0.44 -5.14 11.87
C LEU A 32 1.16 -5.15 10.52
N ILE A 33 0.41 -5.18 9.45
CA ILE A 33 0.85 -4.93 8.08
C ILE A 33 0.18 -3.64 7.66
N ASP A 34 0.97 -2.57 7.61
CA ASP A 34 0.55 -1.18 7.53
C ASP A 34 -0.20 -0.64 8.77
N SER A 35 -0.50 0.66 8.79
CA SER A 35 -1.06 1.32 9.97
C SER A 35 -2.21 2.29 9.66
N GLY A 36 -2.55 2.42 8.36
CA GLY A 36 -3.61 3.32 7.89
C GLY A 36 -3.15 4.77 7.72
N ASN A 37 -4.09 5.63 7.36
CA ASN A 37 -3.82 6.93 6.75
C ASN A 37 -3.55 8.08 7.74
N ASP A 38 -3.79 7.91 9.04
CA ASP A 38 -3.57 8.99 10.01
C ASP A 38 -3.60 8.50 11.46
N LYS A 39 -3.42 9.44 12.38
CA LYS A 39 -3.53 9.20 13.84
C LYS A 39 -4.85 8.57 14.23
N GLU A 40 -5.96 8.93 13.59
CA GLU A 40 -7.28 8.38 13.94
C GLU A 40 -7.40 6.90 13.50
N ALA A 41 -6.76 6.52 12.40
CA ALA A 41 -6.59 5.12 12.03
C ALA A 41 -5.81 4.36 13.13
N GLY A 42 -4.65 4.89 13.55
CA GLY A 42 -3.85 4.30 14.62
C GLY A 42 -4.63 4.15 15.95
N LYS A 43 -5.46 5.14 16.34
CA LYS A 43 -6.33 5.02 17.52
C LYS A 43 -7.34 3.89 17.41
N LYS A 44 -7.94 3.72 16.22
CA LYS A 44 -8.92 2.65 15.96
C LYS A 44 -8.26 1.28 15.99
N VAL A 45 -7.06 1.15 15.40
CA VAL A 45 -6.24 -0.07 15.45
C VAL A 45 -5.95 -0.44 16.90
N LEU A 46 -5.45 0.50 17.70
CA LEU A 46 -5.12 0.26 19.11
C LEU A 46 -6.36 -0.14 19.94
N LYS A 47 -7.51 0.50 19.66
CA LYS A 47 -8.78 0.14 20.30
C LYS A 47 -9.21 -1.29 19.93
N LEU A 48 -9.13 -1.68 18.67
CA LEU A 48 -9.45 -3.04 18.21
C LEU A 48 -8.50 -4.08 18.83
N ALA A 49 -7.20 -3.78 18.90
CA ALA A 49 -6.24 -4.65 19.57
C ALA A 49 -6.61 -4.84 21.05
N ALA A 50 -6.90 -3.76 21.77
CA ALA A 50 -7.31 -3.83 23.18
C ALA A 50 -8.62 -4.62 23.40
N GLN A 51 -9.61 -4.47 22.52
CA GLN A 51 -10.88 -5.22 22.58
C GLN A 51 -10.69 -6.73 22.40
N ASN A 52 -9.63 -7.15 21.70
CA ASN A 52 -9.28 -8.55 21.49
C ASN A 52 -8.19 -9.06 22.46
N ASN A 53 -7.78 -8.25 23.45
CA ASN A 53 -6.66 -8.53 24.35
C ASN A 53 -5.33 -8.75 23.60
N TRP A 54 -5.11 -8.08 22.49
CA TRP A 54 -3.90 -8.14 21.69
C TRP A 54 -2.92 -7.04 22.02
N GLU A 55 -1.64 -7.37 21.96
CA GLU A 55 -0.49 -6.46 22.06
C GLU A 55 0.20 -6.34 20.71
N ILE A 56 0.33 -5.13 20.21
CA ILE A 56 1.04 -4.86 18.96
C ILE A 56 2.55 -4.93 19.22
N LYS A 57 3.23 -5.88 18.58
CA LYS A 57 4.66 -6.13 18.78
C LYS A 57 5.54 -5.61 17.64
N ALA A 58 4.97 -5.41 16.46
CA ALA A 58 5.66 -4.81 15.32
C ALA A 58 4.65 -4.25 14.32
N ILE A 59 5.11 -3.31 13.49
CA ILE A 59 4.43 -2.84 12.28
C ILE A 59 5.36 -3.14 11.11
N ILE A 60 4.86 -3.78 10.07
CA ILE A 60 5.57 -4.02 8.80
C ILE A 60 4.90 -3.13 7.76
N ASN A 61 5.60 -2.10 7.28
CA ASN A 61 5.08 -1.27 6.22
C ASN A 61 5.36 -1.91 4.86
N THR A 62 4.32 -2.01 4.06
CA THR A 62 4.41 -2.52 2.69
C THR A 62 5.13 -1.52 1.78
N HIS A 63 4.83 -0.25 1.94
CA HIS A 63 5.48 0.90 1.33
C HIS A 63 5.19 2.16 2.16
N SER A 64 5.67 3.31 1.73
CA SER A 64 5.71 4.52 2.54
C SER A 64 4.68 5.59 2.18
N ASN A 65 3.70 5.30 1.30
CA ASN A 65 2.63 6.25 1.05
C ASN A 65 1.84 6.54 2.34
N ALA A 66 1.39 7.79 2.46
CA ALA A 66 0.84 8.31 3.71
C ALA A 66 -0.36 7.52 4.26
N ASP A 67 -1.16 6.88 3.40
CA ASP A 67 -2.31 6.06 3.80
C ASP A 67 -1.93 4.67 4.33
N HIS A 68 -0.67 4.28 4.22
CA HIS A 68 -0.10 3.05 4.79
C HIS A 68 0.70 3.29 6.07
N ILE A 69 1.39 4.43 6.16
CA ILE A 69 2.27 4.74 7.30
C ILE A 69 1.69 5.78 8.27
N GLY A 70 0.54 6.37 7.98
CA GLY A 70 -0.02 7.51 8.73
C GLY A 70 -0.32 7.25 10.20
N GLY A 71 -0.59 5.99 10.56
CA GLY A 71 -0.81 5.55 11.94
C GLY A 71 0.47 5.25 12.73
N ASN A 72 1.61 5.04 12.05
CA ASN A 72 2.88 4.60 12.66
C ASN A 72 3.29 5.43 13.86
N HIS A 73 3.41 6.75 13.67
CA HIS A 73 3.84 7.67 14.72
C HIS A 73 3.03 7.51 16.00
N TYR A 74 1.71 7.45 15.88
CA TYR A 74 0.83 7.29 17.03
C TYR A 74 0.99 5.92 17.69
N LEU A 75 1.03 4.85 16.90
CA LEU A 75 1.18 3.48 17.40
C LEU A 75 2.53 3.29 18.09
N GLN A 76 3.65 3.75 17.50
CA GLN A 76 4.96 3.72 18.15
C GLN A 76 4.97 4.43 19.50
N GLN A 77 4.36 5.61 19.59
CA GLN A 77 4.27 6.35 20.86
C GLN A 77 3.45 5.63 21.93
N GLN A 78 2.47 4.84 21.55
CA GLN A 78 1.59 4.16 22.50
C GLN A 78 2.07 2.77 22.90
N THR A 79 2.82 2.09 22.06
CA THR A 79 3.18 0.66 22.25
C THR A 79 4.67 0.41 22.29
N ASP A 80 5.49 1.40 21.91
CA ASP A 80 6.95 1.28 21.74
C ASP A 80 7.34 0.16 20.74
N CYS A 81 6.43 -0.23 19.85
CA CYS A 81 6.71 -1.29 18.89
C CYS A 81 7.62 -0.80 17.76
N PRO A 82 8.55 -1.65 17.26
CA PRO A 82 9.33 -1.35 16.07
C PRO A 82 8.45 -1.27 14.83
N VAL A 83 8.86 -0.42 13.88
CA VAL A 83 8.34 -0.36 12.52
C VAL A 83 9.41 -0.86 11.59
N PHE A 84 9.06 -1.73 10.65
CA PHE A 84 9.96 -2.26 9.62
C PHE A 84 9.48 -1.84 8.25
N ALA A 85 10.42 -1.48 7.38
CA ALA A 85 10.20 -1.15 5.99
C ALA A 85 11.36 -1.67 5.13
N ASN A 86 11.17 -1.73 3.82
CA ASN A 86 12.18 -2.24 2.90
C ASN A 86 12.90 -1.10 2.17
N GLY A 87 14.21 -1.20 2.05
CA GLY A 87 15.02 -0.34 1.17
C GLY A 87 14.77 1.16 1.35
N ILE A 88 14.46 1.85 0.27
CA ILE A 88 14.26 3.31 0.28
C ILE A 88 12.99 3.75 1.02
N GLU A 89 12.01 2.85 1.21
CA GLU A 89 10.79 3.12 1.96
C GLU A 89 11.09 3.56 3.40
N ILE A 90 12.23 3.11 3.95
CA ILE A 90 12.73 3.54 5.27
C ILE A 90 12.98 5.05 5.28
N ALA A 91 13.60 5.59 4.22
CA ALA A 91 13.89 7.01 4.13
C ALA A 91 12.60 7.83 4.05
N PHE A 92 11.64 7.42 3.22
CA PHE A 92 10.34 8.08 3.12
C PHE A 92 9.54 7.99 4.43
N THR A 93 9.58 6.85 5.14
CA THR A 93 8.91 6.68 6.44
C THR A 93 9.54 7.56 7.52
N ASN A 94 10.87 7.66 7.55
CA ASN A 94 11.60 8.50 8.52
C ASN A 94 11.50 9.99 8.19
N TYR A 95 11.39 10.33 6.90
CA TYR A 95 11.29 11.70 6.41
C TYR A 95 10.13 11.86 5.43
N PRO A 96 8.86 11.82 5.89
CA PRO A 96 7.67 11.77 5.02
C PRO A 96 7.54 12.96 4.07
N ILE A 97 8.24 14.07 4.32
CA ILE A 97 8.30 15.22 3.38
C ILE A 97 8.87 14.82 2.00
N LEU A 98 9.59 13.68 1.92
CA LEU A 98 10.13 13.19 0.66
C LEU A 98 9.02 12.81 -0.32
N GLU A 99 7.90 12.24 0.13
CA GLU A 99 6.80 11.83 -0.74
C GLU A 99 6.22 13.03 -1.54
N PRO A 100 5.67 14.08 -0.92
CA PRO A 100 5.17 15.21 -1.69
C PRO A 100 6.29 15.99 -2.40
N SER A 101 7.54 15.97 -1.89
CA SER A 101 8.67 16.60 -2.59
C SER A 101 9.02 15.85 -3.89
N PHE A 102 8.97 14.52 -3.86
CA PHE A 102 9.15 13.66 -5.03
C PHE A 102 8.03 13.88 -6.05
N LEU A 103 6.77 13.82 -5.60
CA LEU A 103 5.59 13.94 -6.48
C LEU A 103 5.51 15.28 -7.19
N TYR A 104 5.93 16.37 -6.55
CA TYR A 104 5.83 17.74 -7.08
C TYR A 104 7.16 18.33 -7.54
N GLY A 105 8.25 17.57 -7.47
CA GLY A 105 9.55 18.00 -7.99
C GLY A 105 10.25 19.10 -7.19
N GLY A 106 9.86 19.30 -5.91
CA GLY A 106 10.45 20.31 -5.03
C GLY A 106 9.74 20.40 -3.68
N TYR A 107 10.16 21.36 -2.82
CA TYR A 107 9.50 21.54 -1.52
C TYR A 107 8.04 21.97 -1.71
N PRO A 108 7.07 21.18 -1.28
CA PRO A 108 5.65 21.41 -1.56
C PRO A 108 5.12 22.62 -0.79
N CYS A 109 4.23 23.40 -1.41
CA CYS A 109 3.48 24.44 -0.71
C CYS A 109 2.54 23.84 0.36
N LYS A 110 1.94 24.69 1.19
CA LYS A 110 1.11 24.23 2.32
C LYS A 110 -0.09 23.38 1.86
N GLU A 111 -0.68 23.74 0.73
CA GLU A 111 -1.86 23.07 0.14
C GLU A 111 -1.55 21.65 -0.32
N LEU A 112 -0.31 21.37 -0.70
CA LEU A 112 0.16 20.05 -1.12
C LEU A 112 0.69 19.19 0.05
N ARG A 113 0.78 19.74 1.25
CA ARG A 113 1.19 19.03 2.48
C ARG A 113 -0.03 18.54 3.26
N THR A 114 -0.92 17.85 2.58
CA THR A 114 -2.12 17.29 3.19
C THR A 114 -1.82 15.95 3.88
N LYS A 115 -2.70 15.49 4.74
CA LYS A 115 -2.59 14.18 5.40
C LYS A 115 -2.63 12.98 4.44
N PHE A 116 -3.01 13.19 3.19
CA PHE A 116 -3.04 12.15 2.16
C PHE A 116 -1.67 11.96 1.48
N LEU A 117 -0.76 12.94 1.65
CA LEU A 117 0.57 12.95 1.04
C LEU A 117 1.69 13.17 2.07
N LEU A 118 1.35 13.45 3.31
CA LEU A 118 2.32 13.77 4.35
C LEU A 118 1.91 13.12 5.67
N ALA A 119 2.46 11.96 5.95
CA ALA A 119 2.37 11.31 7.24
C ALA A 119 3.21 12.06 8.31
N LYS A 120 3.09 11.68 9.57
CA LYS A 120 4.02 12.11 10.62
C LYS A 120 5.24 11.20 10.63
N GLU A 121 6.41 11.79 10.84
CA GLU A 121 7.67 11.07 11.01
C GLU A 121 7.54 9.92 12.01
N SER A 122 8.03 8.76 11.62
CA SER A 122 8.13 7.58 12.47
C SER A 122 9.47 6.89 12.20
N ARG A 123 9.98 6.16 13.17
CA ARG A 123 11.29 5.50 13.04
C ARG A 123 11.10 4.10 12.50
N ALA A 124 11.50 3.88 11.25
CA ALA A 124 11.52 2.57 10.62
C ALA A 124 12.93 1.96 10.61
N TRP A 125 12.97 0.62 10.71
CA TRP A 125 14.14 -0.22 10.58
C TRP A 125 14.03 -1.05 9.31
N ASP A 126 15.17 -1.52 8.81
CA ASP A 126 15.20 -2.43 7.67
C ASP A 126 14.59 -3.79 8.03
N ILE A 127 13.88 -4.41 7.07
CA ILE A 127 13.36 -5.79 7.20
C ILE A 127 14.48 -6.83 7.43
N ALA A 128 15.73 -6.51 7.10
CA ALA A 128 16.89 -7.33 7.42
C ALA A 128 17.36 -7.20 8.88
N HIS A 129 16.74 -6.35 9.69
CA HIS A 129 17.07 -6.20 11.11
C HIS A 129 16.81 -7.48 11.90
N ASN A 130 17.64 -7.81 12.89
CA ASN A 130 17.52 -9.05 13.67
C ASN A 130 16.18 -9.21 14.40
N ASP A 131 15.53 -8.12 14.77
CA ASP A 131 14.23 -8.14 15.47
C ASP A 131 13.03 -8.25 14.52
N PHE A 132 13.27 -8.35 13.20
CA PHE A 132 12.18 -8.56 12.23
C PHE A 132 11.47 -9.89 12.50
N PRO A 133 10.13 -9.96 12.41
CA PRO A 133 9.35 -11.19 12.57
C PRO A 133 9.66 -12.23 11.49
N HIS A 134 10.65 -13.11 11.72
CA HIS A 134 11.14 -14.07 10.72
C HIS A 134 10.11 -15.13 10.28
N GLU A 135 8.98 -15.26 10.97
CA GLU A 135 7.85 -16.10 10.54
C GLU A 135 7.05 -15.52 9.38
N LEU A 136 7.21 -14.23 9.08
CA LEU A 136 6.61 -13.57 7.92
C LEU A 136 7.54 -13.67 6.71
N GLU A 137 6.99 -14.07 5.57
CA GLU A 137 7.70 -14.07 4.30
C GLU A 137 7.48 -12.73 3.57
N ILE A 138 8.57 -12.11 3.17
CA ILE A 138 8.53 -10.87 2.38
C ILE A 138 8.52 -11.18 0.89
N ILE A 139 7.60 -10.58 0.17
CA ILE A 139 7.42 -10.73 -1.26
C ILE A 139 7.72 -9.38 -1.92
N PRO A 140 8.79 -9.22 -2.72
CA PRO A 140 9.03 -7.99 -3.45
C PRO A 140 7.91 -7.72 -4.48
N LEU A 141 7.33 -6.51 -4.44
CA LEU A 141 6.25 -6.07 -5.34
C LEU A 141 6.53 -4.66 -5.88
N PRO A 142 7.70 -4.43 -6.51
CA PRO A 142 8.07 -3.10 -6.99
C PRO A 142 7.16 -2.64 -8.13
N GLY A 143 7.12 -1.31 -8.35
CA GLY A 143 6.44 -0.71 -9.50
C GLY A 143 5.38 0.31 -9.12
N HIS A 144 4.46 0.01 -8.21
CA HIS A 144 3.56 1.04 -7.67
C HIS A 144 4.36 2.11 -6.93
N PHE A 145 5.21 1.69 -6.00
CA PHE A 145 6.19 2.55 -5.34
C PHE A 145 7.58 1.91 -5.43
N PHE A 146 8.63 2.51 -4.84
CA PHE A 146 10.03 2.13 -5.07
C PHE A 146 10.34 0.67 -4.71
N ASP A 147 10.41 0.38 -3.40
CA ASP A 147 10.78 -0.93 -2.86
C ASP A 147 9.59 -1.60 -2.15
N MET A 148 8.38 -1.37 -2.68
CA MET A 148 7.15 -1.92 -2.12
C MET A 148 7.23 -3.44 -1.98
N ILE A 149 6.68 -3.95 -0.88
CA ILE A 149 6.62 -5.37 -0.55
C ILE A 149 5.20 -5.83 -0.25
N GLY A 150 4.94 -7.10 -0.49
CA GLY A 150 3.85 -7.85 0.11
C GLY A 150 4.33 -8.68 1.29
N VAL A 151 3.40 -9.18 2.08
CA VAL A 151 3.69 -9.99 3.27
C VAL A 151 2.85 -11.27 3.21
N ARG A 152 3.52 -12.43 3.27
CA ARG A 152 2.86 -13.73 3.42
C ARG A 152 2.94 -14.19 4.88
N THR A 153 1.82 -14.58 5.42
CA THR A 153 1.70 -15.16 6.75
C THR A 153 1.83 -16.69 6.74
N PRO A 154 2.16 -17.33 7.87
CA PRO A 154 2.28 -18.78 7.97
C PRO A 154 1.02 -19.58 7.60
N ASP A 155 -0.17 -18.98 7.69
CA ASP A 155 -1.42 -19.62 7.24
C ASP A 155 -1.75 -19.36 5.77
N ASN A 156 -0.70 -18.96 4.99
CA ASN A 156 -0.72 -18.75 3.56
C ASN A 156 -1.74 -17.69 3.08
N THR A 157 -1.87 -16.61 3.86
CA THR A 157 -2.53 -15.37 3.45
C THR A 157 -1.47 -14.39 2.92
N VAL A 158 -1.71 -13.79 1.76
CA VAL A 158 -0.79 -12.82 1.13
C VAL A 158 -1.41 -11.43 1.12
N PHE A 159 -0.80 -10.49 1.82
CA PHE A 159 -1.12 -9.07 1.76
C PHE A 159 -0.34 -8.46 0.61
N LEU A 160 -1.03 -7.86 -0.34
CA LEU A 160 -0.48 -7.43 -1.63
C LEU A 160 -0.25 -5.92 -1.74
N ALA A 161 -0.51 -5.17 -0.68
CA ALA A 161 -0.41 -3.70 -0.72
C ALA A 161 -1.19 -3.11 -1.90
N ASP A 162 -0.59 -2.15 -2.60
CA ASP A 162 -1.18 -1.38 -3.70
C ASP A 162 -0.79 -1.89 -5.08
N CYS A 163 -0.24 -3.12 -5.16
CA CYS A 163 0.04 -3.69 -6.48
C CYS A 163 -1.24 -4.08 -7.25
N ILE A 164 -2.39 -4.16 -6.57
CA ILE A 164 -3.69 -4.51 -7.15
C ILE A 164 -4.78 -3.57 -6.63
N SER A 165 -5.50 -2.95 -7.54
CA SER A 165 -6.70 -2.16 -7.28
C SER A 165 -7.96 -2.86 -7.77
N SER A 166 -9.11 -2.57 -7.14
CA SER A 166 -10.40 -3.03 -7.64
C SER A 166 -10.80 -2.31 -8.93
N GLU A 167 -11.65 -2.93 -9.72
CA GLU A 167 -12.21 -2.29 -10.92
C GLU A 167 -12.91 -0.97 -10.59
N ASN A 168 -13.64 -0.92 -9.46
CA ASN A 168 -14.28 0.31 -9.00
C ASN A 168 -13.25 1.41 -8.69
N THR A 169 -12.11 1.06 -8.07
CA THR A 169 -11.03 2.00 -7.78
C THR A 169 -10.41 2.51 -9.08
N LEU A 170 -10.12 1.62 -10.03
CA LEU A 170 -9.57 1.98 -11.34
C LEU A 170 -10.53 2.87 -12.14
N ASN A 171 -11.83 2.56 -12.12
CA ASN A 171 -12.86 3.38 -12.79
C ASN A 171 -13.06 4.75 -12.12
N LYS A 172 -12.85 4.84 -10.82
CA LYS A 172 -12.96 6.11 -10.09
C LYS A 172 -11.80 7.05 -10.36
N TYR A 173 -10.58 6.53 -10.33
CA TYR A 173 -9.35 7.34 -10.46
C TYR A 173 -8.81 7.39 -11.88
N GLN A 174 -9.24 6.47 -12.74
CA GLN A 174 -8.85 6.31 -14.14
C GLN A 174 -7.34 6.10 -14.33
N VAL A 175 -6.52 7.10 -14.02
CA VAL A 175 -5.06 7.04 -14.10
C VAL A 175 -4.50 6.99 -12.67
N SER A 176 -4.10 5.79 -12.23
CA SER A 176 -3.48 5.58 -10.92
C SER A 176 -2.00 5.95 -10.95
N PHE A 177 -1.48 6.39 -9.80
CA PHE A 177 -0.04 6.59 -9.65
C PHE A 177 0.71 5.26 -9.75
N ILE A 178 1.74 5.22 -10.60
CA ILE A 178 2.69 4.11 -10.74
C ILE A 178 4.08 4.71 -10.95
N TYR A 179 5.02 4.36 -10.07
CA TYR A 179 6.38 4.84 -10.13
C TYR A 179 7.16 4.28 -11.34
N ASN A 180 7.03 2.98 -11.58
CA ASN A 180 7.71 2.28 -12.69
C ASN A 180 6.76 1.30 -13.36
N VAL A 181 6.21 1.70 -14.51
CA VAL A 181 5.22 0.91 -15.26
C VAL A 181 5.75 -0.44 -15.70
N ALA A 182 7.02 -0.54 -16.12
CA ALA A 182 7.60 -1.82 -16.55
C ALA A 182 7.69 -2.80 -15.39
N GLN A 183 8.23 -2.38 -14.24
CA GLN A 183 8.28 -3.20 -13.03
C GLN A 183 6.89 -3.55 -12.50
N TYR A 184 5.93 -2.63 -12.61
CA TYR A 184 4.54 -2.91 -12.21
C TYR A 184 3.92 -4.04 -13.04
N LEU A 185 4.12 -4.03 -14.34
CA LEU A 185 3.65 -5.12 -15.22
C LEU A 185 4.34 -6.45 -14.91
N GLU A 186 5.65 -6.45 -14.64
CA GLU A 186 6.40 -7.62 -14.19
C GLU A 186 5.87 -8.14 -12.84
N THR A 187 5.55 -7.22 -11.91
CA THR A 187 4.94 -7.56 -10.62
C THR A 187 3.56 -8.19 -10.81
N LEU A 188 2.73 -7.69 -11.72
CA LEU A 188 1.44 -8.31 -12.05
C LEU A 188 1.61 -9.73 -12.60
N ASP A 189 2.60 -9.95 -13.48
CA ASP A 189 2.91 -11.28 -14.03
C ASP A 189 3.44 -12.26 -12.97
N PHE A 190 4.12 -11.74 -11.96
CA PHE A 190 4.58 -12.51 -10.82
C PHE A 190 3.43 -12.85 -9.86
N VAL A 191 2.60 -11.86 -9.49
CA VAL A 191 1.47 -12.03 -8.58
C VAL A 191 0.45 -13.03 -9.12
N GLU A 192 0.23 -13.06 -10.44
CA GLU A 192 -0.66 -14.02 -11.11
C GLU A 192 -0.27 -15.48 -10.88
N LYS A 193 1.02 -15.74 -10.60
CA LYS A 193 1.61 -17.07 -10.38
C LYS A 193 1.73 -17.45 -8.91
N ILE A 194 1.46 -16.52 -8.01
CA ILE A 194 1.52 -16.78 -6.57
C ILE A 194 0.39 -17.75 -6.19
N GLU A 195 0.74 -18.80 -5.45
CA GLU A 195 -0.23 -19.68 -4.82
C GLU A 195 -0.44 -19.24 -3.36
N ALA A 196 -1.68 -18.91 -3.01
CA ALA A 196 -2.07 -18.54 -1.65
C ALA A 196 -3.49 -19.01 -1.33
N THR A 197 -3.79 -19.14 -0.04
CA THR A 197 -5.15 -19.44 0.42
C THR A 197 -6.06 -18.21 0.24
N ARG A 198 -5.51 -17.03 0.50
CA ARG A 198 -6.19 -15.74 0.37
C ARG A 198 -5.21 -14.66 -0.05
N PHE A 199 -5.71 -13.73 -0.85
CA PHE A 199 -5.03 -12.50 -1.24
C PHE A 199 -5.78 -11.28 -0.69
N VAL A 200 -5.05 -10.35 -0.10
CA VAL A 200 -5.60 -9.12 0.51
C VAL A 200 -4.91 -7.91 -0.13
N PRO A 201 -5.43 -7.37 -1.22
CA PRO A 201 -5.01 -6.07 -1.72
C PRO A 201 -5.52 -4.95 -0.81
N SER A 202 -4.79 -3.83 -0.71
CA SER A 202 -5.22 -2.70 0.14
C SER A 202 -6.48 -2.02 -0.38
N HIS A 203 -6.61 -1.92 -1.71
CA HIS A 203 -7.69 -1.20 -2.38
C HIS A 203 -8.62 -2.08 -3.23
N ALA A 204 -8.69 -3.38 -2.94
CA ALA A 204 -9.66 -4.29 -3.55
C ALA A 204 -10.22 -5.28 -2.51
N GLU A 205 -11.27 -5.99 -2.87
CA GLU A 205 -11.83 -7.04 -2.00
C GLU A 205 -10.84 -8.21 -1.86
N MET A 206 -10.85 -8.84 -0.67
CA MET A 206 -10.11 -10.08 -0.43
C MET A 206 -10.62 -11.17 -1.36
N THR A 207 -9.71 -11.95 -1.92
CA THR A 207 -10.06 -13.02 -2.86
C THR A 207 -9.23 -14.28 -2.65
N ALA A 208 -9.74 -15.42 -3.10
CA ALA A 208 -8.98 -16.67 -3.20
C ALA A 208 -8.34 -16.85 -4.60
N ASP A 209 -8.82 -16.11 -5.60
CA ASP A 209 -8.27 -16.11 -6.97
C ASP A 209 -7.96 -14.67 -7.40
N ILE A 210 -6.69 -14.39 -7.58
CA ILE A 210 -6.19 -13.06 -7.92
C ILE A 210 -6.20 -12.76 -9.42
N LYS A 211 -6.33 -13.77 -10.28
CA LYS A 211 -6.12 -13.66 -11.74
C LYS A 211 -7.06 -12.63 -12.39
N GLY A 212 -8.32 -12.62 -11.97
CA GLY A 212 -9.29 -11.64 -12.49
C GLY A 212 -8.88 -10.20 -12.19
N LEU A 213 -8.45 -9.92 -10.96
CA LEU A 213 -7.98 -8.60 -10.57
C LEU A 213 -6.67 -8.22 -11.28
N VAL A 214 -5.72 -9.16 -11.43
CA VAL A 214 -4.49 -8.94 -12.21
C VAL A 214 -4.82 -8.54 -13.63
N ALA A 215 -5.73 -9.26 -14.29
CA ALA A 215 -6.12 -8.96 -15.66
C ALA A 215 -6.73 -7.55 -15.80
N VAL A 216 -7.60 -7.15 -14.89
CA VAL A 216 -8.22 -5.81 -14.89
C VAL A 216 -7.16 -4.71 -14.74
N ASN A 217 -6.22 -4.86 -13.79
CA ASN A 217 -5.14 -3.89 -13.59
C ASN A 217 -4.22 -3.80 -14.82
N ARG A 218 -3.80 -4.94 -15.38
CA ARG A 218 -2.97 -5.00 -16.59
C ARG A 218 -3.67 -4.34 -17.79
N ASN A 219 -4.93 -4.64 -18.01
CA ASN A 219 -5.70 -4.07 -19.12
C ASN A 219 -5.84 -2.55 -18.99
N LYS A 220 -5.99 -2.02 -17.76
CA LYS A 220 -6.03 -0.56 -17.54
C LYS A 220 -4.73 0.13 -17.93
N ILE A 221 -3.57 -0.50 -17.67
CA ILE A 221 -2.28 0.04 -18.10
C ILE A 221 -2.18 0.08 -19.63
N TYR A 222 -2.57 -0.99 -20.30
CA TYR A 222 -2.55 -1.03 -21.77
C TYR A 222 -3.54 -0.03 -22.38
N GLU A 223 -4.75 0.10 -21.83
CA GLU A 223 -5.74 1.11 -22.25
C GLU A 223 -5.15 2.52 -22.21
N ILE A 224 -4.46 2.89 -21.10
CA ILE A 224 -3.81 4.19 -20.96
C ILE A 224 -2.67 4.35 -21.96
N ALA A 225 -1.86 3.30 -22.15
CA ALA A 225 -0.76 3.31 -23.11
C ALA A 225 -1.26 3.49 -24.56
N ASP A 226 -2.30 2.78 -24.96
CA ASP A 226 -2.92 2.91 -26.28
C ASP A 226 -3.51 4.31 -26.48
N THR A 227 -4.13 4.86 -25.45
CA THR A 227 -4.63 6.24 -25.46
C THR A 227 -3.50 7.26 -25.69
N LEU A 228 -2.37 7.09 -24.98
CA LEU A 228 -1.21 7.96 -25.16
C LEU A 228 -0.63 7.85 -26.58
N LEU A 229 -0.53 6.63 -27.13
CA LEU A 229 -0.08 6.42 -28.51
C LEU A 229 -1.03 7.09 -29.52
N GLU A 230 -2.32 7.03 -29.31
CA GLU A 230 -3.32 7.72 -30.16
C GLU A 230 -3.12 9.24 -30.10
N ILE A 231 -3.02 9.81 -28.88
CA ILE A 231 -2.81 11.25 -28.68
C ILE A 231 -1.49 11.71 -29.35
N CYS A 232 -0.42 10.92 -29.22
CA CYS A 232 0.90 11.21 -29.76
C CYS A 232 1.07 10.81 -31.25
N SER A 233 0.00 10.39 -31.94
CA SER A 233 0.05 10.11 -33.40
C SER A 233 0.48 11.34 -34.22
N THR A 234 0.29 12.54 -33.68
CA THR A 234 0.87 13.78 -34.15
C THR A 234 1.71 14.42 -33.03
N PRO A 235 2.79 15.18 -33.36
CA PRO A 235 3.61 15.83 -32.32
C PRO A 235 2.77 16.72 -31.39
N GLN A 236 2.88 16.50 -30.09
CA GLN A 236 2.20 17.25 -29.04
C GLN A 236 3.21 17.72 -27.98
N ASN A 237 2.92 18.80 -27.27
CA ASN A 237 3.63 19.15 -26.06
C ASN A 237 3.00 18.46 -24.83
N SER A 238 3.73 18.45 -23.71
CA SER A 238 3.31 17.77 -22.49
C SER A 238 1.99 18.29 -21.93
N GLU A 239 1.77 19.61 -22.00
CA GLU A 239 0.56 20.25 -21.50
C GLU A 239 -0.68 19.81 -22.30
N ASN A 240 -0.56 19.75 -23.63
CA ASN A 240 -1.64 19.26 -24.50
C ASN A 240 -1.94 17.79 -24.25
N ILE A 241 -0.91 16.94 -24.07
CA ILE A 241 -1.10 15.52 -23.74
C ILE A 241 -1.89 15.38 -22.43
N LEU A 242 -1.49 16.12 -21.39
CA LEU A 242 -2.20 16.13 -20.11
C LEU A 242 -3.65 16.59 -20.29
N GLN A 243 -3.89 17.70 -20.98
CA GLN A 243 -5.25 18.19 -21.20
C GLN A 243 -6.12 17.17 -21.92
N MET A 244 -5.61 16.52 -22.97
CA MET A 244 -6.33 15.51 -23.72
C MET A 244 -6.64 14.26 -22.88
N LEU A 245 -5.72 13.86 -21.96
CA LEU A 245 -5.98 12.79 -21.01
C LEU A 245 -7.06 13.17 -19.97
N PHE A 246 -6.98 14.40 -19.43
CA PHE A 246 -7.98 14.94 -18.50
C PHE A 246 -9.36 14.94 -19.14
N ASP A 247 -9.46 15.44 -20.38
CA ASP A 247 -10.72 15.49 -21.11
C ASP A 247 -11.26 14.08 -21.42
N LYS A 248 -10.39 13.14 -21.85
CA LYS A 248 -10.77 11.77 -22.20
C LYS A 248 -11.27 10.96 -20.99
N TYR A 249 -10.62 11.12 -19.85
CA TYR A 249 -10.91 10.37 -18.62
C TYR A 249 -11.76 11.15 -17.62
N GLU A 250 -12.26 12.35 -18.00
CA GLU A 250 -13.06 13.23 -17.13
C GLU A 250 -12.41 13.48 -15.76
N LEU A 251 -11.07 13.66 -15.76
CA LEU A 251 -10.31 13.92 -14.53
C LEU A 251 -10.55 15.35 -14.02
N SER A 252 -10.56 15.54 -12.68
CA SER A 252 -10.83 16.83 -12.02
C SER A 252 -9.76 17.19 -10.99
#